data_d97d666546424f19846113c8ef6dc214
#
_entry.id   d97d666546424f19846113c8ef6dc214
#
_cell.length_a   1.000
_cell.length_b   1.000
_cell.length_c   1.000
_cell.angle_alpha   90.00
_cell.angle_beta   90.00
_cell.angle_gamma   90.00
#
_symmetry.space_group_name_H-M   'P 1'
#
loop_
_entity.id
_entity.type
_entity.pdbx_description
1 polymer ?
#
loop_
_entity_poly.entity_id
_entity_poly.type
_entity_poly.pdbx_seq_one_letter_code
_entity_poly.pdbx_strand_id
1 'polypeptide(L)' 'MLAILYDRIRPDEEMLFKAAEGLGIPFKKIYAKQLPMRLGQRPTELEGVTCAVERLVSQSKGLAVSRYLISLEIPVIN' A
#
# COMPACT_ATOMS: atom_id res chain seq x y z
N MET A 1 1.55 10.67 4.07
CA MET A 1 2.62 9.67 3.90
C MET A 1 2.23 8.64 2.85
N LEU A 2 3.17 8.26 2.02
CA LEU A 2 2.97 7.22 1.01
C LEU A 2 2.96 5.84 1.67
N ALA A 3 2.04 4.96 1.29
CA ALA A 3 2.07 3.55 1.66
C ALA A 3 2.37 2.71 0.42
N ILE A 4 3.26 1.74 0.56
CA ILE A 4 3.54 0.76 -0.47
C ILE A 4 3.05 -0.59 0.05
N LEU A 5 1.99 -1.10 -0.58
CA LEU A 5 1.37 -2.36 -0.17
C LEU A 5 1.89 -3.49 -1.05
N TYR A 6 2.31 -4.57 -0.42
CA TYR A 6 2.93 -5.70 -1.10
C TYR A 6 2.45 -7.01 -0.50
N ASP A 7 2.55 -8.10 -1.26
CA ASP A 7 2.36 -9.46 -0.76
C ASP A 7 3.66 -10.27 -0.85
N ARG A 8 4.58 -9.87 -1.74
CA ARG A 8 5.91 -10.46 -1.88
C ARG A 8 6.91 -9.35 -2.14
N ILE A 9 8.14 -9.51 -1.63
CA ILE A 9 9.22 -8.59 -1.96
C ILE A 9 10.04 -9.22 -3.08
N ARG A 10 9.78 -8.77 -4.30
CA ARG A 10 10.55 -9.12 -5.50
C ARG A 10 11.61 -8.03 -5.73
N PRO A 11 12.56 -8.23 -6.68
CA PRO A 11 13.51 -7.17 -7.01
C PRO A 11 12.85 -5.85 -7.37
N ASP A 12 11.68 -5.87 -8.04
CA ASP A 12 10.94 -4.65 -8.39
C ASP A 12 10.50 -3.88 -7.15
N GLU A 13 9.98 -4.56 -6.12
CA GLU A 13 9.58 -3.91 -4.87
C GLU A 13 10.79 -3.37 -4.11
N GLU A 14 11.90 -4.10 -4.10
CA GLU A 14 13.13 -3.61 -3.47
C GLU A 14 13.65 -2.36 -4.16
N MET A 15 13.61 -2.31 -5.48
CA MET A 15 14.01 -1.12 -6.25
C MET A 15 13.11 0.07 -5.92
N LEU A 16 11.81 -0.18 -5.78
CA LEU A 16 10.85 0.87 -5.44
C LEU A 16 11.13 1.44 -4.04
N PHE A 17 11.39 0.58 -3.06
CA PHE A 17 11.74 1.02 -1.71
C PHE A 17 13.02 1.84 -1.71
N LYS A 18 14.06 1.38 -2.42
CA LYS A 18 15.33 2.10 -2.51
C LYS A 18 15.17 3.43 -3.22
N ALA A 19 14.35 3.48 -4.26
CA ALA A 19 14.09 4.73 -4.98
C ALA A 19 13.41 5.76 -4.06
N ALA A 20 12.42 5.34 -3.30
CA ALA A 20 11.73 6.23 -2.36
C ALA A 20 12.70 6.73 -1.28
N GLU A 21 13.54 5.86 -0.74
CA GLU A 21 14.56 6.24 0.24
C GLU A 21 15.55 7.23 -0.35
N GLY A 22 16.04 6.96 -1.57
CA GLY A 22 17.00 7.83 -2.25
C GLY A 22 16.46 9.22 -2.57
N LEU A 23 15.16 9.33 -2.80
CA LEU A 23 14.49 10.61 -3.07
C LEU A 23 14.04 11.31 -1.79
N GLY A 24 14.25 10.69 -0.62
CA GLY A 24 13.82 11.27 0.66
C GLY A 24 12.31 11.30 0.83
N ILE A 25 11.57 10.43 0.15
CA ILE A 25 10.12 10.35 0.26
C ILE A 25 9.75 9.50 1.48
N PRO A 26 9.06 10.05 2.49
CA PRO A 26 8.58 9.25 3.61
C PRO A 26 7.56 8.22 3.14
N PHE A 27 7.76 6.96 3.50
CA PHE A 27 6.83 5.91 3.12
C PHE A 27 6.76 4.80 4.17
N LYS A 28 5.65 4.06 4.14
CA LYS A 28 5.45 2.86 4.94
C LYS A 28 5.38 1.65 4.01
N LYS A 29 6.02 0.56 4.41
CA LYS A 29 5.84 -0.74 3.78
C LYS A 29 4.71 -1.46 4.51
N ILE A 30 3.67 -1.87 3.78
CA ILE A 30 2.53 -2.55 4.38
C ILE A 30 2.38 -3.93 3.75
N TYR A 31 2.50 -4.98 4.59
CA TYR A 31 2.24 -6.34 4.16
C TYR A 31 0.73 -6.55 4.10
N ALA A 32 0.20 -6.70 2.89
CA ALA A 32 -1.24 -6.68 2.67
C ALA A 32 -1.97 -7.80 3.41
N LYS A 33 -1.34 -8.94 3.62
CA LYS A 33 -1.96 -10.06 4.34
C LYS A 33 -2.22 -9.76 5.82
N GLN A 34 -1.53 -8.77 6.38
CA GLN A 34 -1.69 -8.36 7.78
C GLN A 34 -2.57 -7.11 7.91
N LEU A 35 -3.09 -6.59 6.81
CA LEU A 35 -3.92 -5.39 6.83
C LEU A 35 -5.37 -5.78 7.14
N PRO A 36 -5.93 -5.37 8.29
CA PRO A 36 -7.34 -5.62 8.58
C PRO A 36 -8.21 -4.68 7.74
N MET A 37 -8.95 -5.26 6.79
CA MET A 37 -9.83 -4.48 5.91
C MET A 37 -11.26 -4.57 6.41
N ARG A 38 -11.67 -3.60 7.23
CA ARG A 38 -13.03 -3.51 7.76
C ARG A 38 -13.73 -2.29 7.16
N LEU A 39 -14.93 -2.51 6.67
CA LEU A 39 -15.72 -1.43 6.06
C LEU A 39 -15.90 -0.27 7.03
N GLY A 40 -15.66 0.93 6.52
CA GLY A 40 -15.87 2.16 7.28
C GLY A 40 -14.83 2.44 8.35
N GLN A 41 -13.80 1.61 8.47
CA GLN A 41 -12.76 1.80 9.49
C GLN A 41 -11.37 1.90 8.86
N ARG A 42 -10.62 2.92 9.27
CA ARG A 42 -9.22 3.06 8.88
C ARG A 42 -8.37 2.35 9.93
N PRO A 43 -7.65 1.28 9.57
CA PRO A 43 -6.76 0.61 10.54
C PRO A 43 -5.57 1.48 10.89
N THR A 44 -4.94 1.19 12.03
CA THR A 44 -3.77 1.95 12.49
C THR A 44 -2.61 1.90 11.50
N GLU A 45 -2.48 0.79 10.76
CA GLU A 45 -1.46 0.64 9.72
C GLU A 45 -1.56 1.73 8.65
N LEU A 46 -2.75 2.25 8.40
CA LEU A 46 -2.98 3.31 7.42
C LEU A 46 -3.02 4.71 8.02
N GLU A 47 -2.70 4.86 9.30
CA GLU A 47 -2.69 6.16 9.94
C GLU A 47 -1.66 7.07 9.28
N GLY A 48 -2.09 8.28 8.89
CA GLY A 48 -1.24 9.25 8.22
C GLY A 48 -0.98 8.96 6.74
N VAL A 49 -1.55 7.89 6.18
CA VAL A 49 -1.39 7.56 4.76
C VAL A 49 -2.30 8.45 3.92
N THR A 50 -1.71 9.15 2.93
CA THR A 50 -2.42 10.06 2.04
C THR A 50 -2.50 9.54 0.61
N CYS A 51 -1.67 8.58 0.25
CA CYS A 51 -1.72 7.89 -1.03
C CYS A 51 -1.06 6.52 -0.91
N ALA A 52 -1.36 5.63 -1.83
CA ALA A 52 -0.86 4.27 -1.79
C ALA A 52 -0.43 3.77 -3.16
N VAL A 53 0.63 2.98 -3.18
CA VAL A 53 1.04 2.19 -4.36
C VAL A 53 0.70 0.74 -4.06
N GLU A 54 -0.11 0.13 -4.92
CA GLU A 54 -0.52 -1.26 -4.79
C GLU A 54 0.39 -2.12 -5.66
N ARG A 55 1.12 -3.04 -5.04
CA ARG A 55 2.09 -3.92 -5.69
C ARG A 55 1.81 -5.39 -5.42
N LEU A 56 0.54 -5.76 -5.27
CA LEU A 56 0.18 -7.14 -5.03
C LEU A 56 0.31 -7.98 -6.31
N VAL A 57 0.81 -9.20 -6.15
CA VAL A 57 0.96 -10.14 -7.27
C VAL A 57 -0.40 -10.67 -7.70
N SER A 58 -1.28 -10.99 -6.75
CA SER A 58 -2.63 -11.46 -7.04
C SER A 58 -3.51 -10.32 -7.52
N GLN A 59 -4.04 -10.41 -8.74
CA GLN A 59 -4.92 -9.38 -9.30
C GLN A 59 -6.22 -9.24 -8.48
N SER A 60 -6.81 -10.34 -8.06
CA SER A 60 -8.06 -10.29 -7.28
C SER A 60 -7.85 -9.66 -5.92
N LYS A 61 -6.76 -9.99 -5.24
CA LYS A 61 -6.42 -9.35 -3.96
C LYS A 61 -6.06 -7.89 -4.14
N GLY A 62 -5.31 -7.57 -5.20
CA GLY A 62 -4.95 -6.20 -5.52
C GLY A 62 -6.18 -5.34 -5.77
N LEU A 63 -7.17 -5.88 -6.50
CA LEU A 63 -8.42 -5.16 -6.75
C LEU A 63 -9.19 -4.94 -5.45
N ALA A 64 -9.29 -5.95 -4.59
CA ALA A 64 -9.98 -5.83 -3.31
C ALA A 64 -9.31 -4.79 -2.41
N VAL A 65 -7.98 -4.80 -2.32
CA VAL A 65 -7.21 -3.83 -1.53
C VAL A 65 -7.40 -2.43 -2.09
N SER A 66 -7.29 -2.27 -3.42
CA SER A 66 -7.47 -0.97 -4.06
C SER A 66 -8.85 -0.39 -3.81
N ARG A 67 -9.90 -1.21 -3.93
CA ARG A 67 -11.27 -0.76 -3.64
C ARG A 67 -11.44 -0.36 -2.19
N TYR A 68 -10.85 -1.11 -1.28
CA TYR A 68 -10.90 -0.78 0.14
C TYR A 68 -10.25 0.57 0.42
N LEU A 69 -9.03 0.79 -0.12
CA LEU A 69 -8.31 2.06 0.05
C LEU A 69 -9.10 3.23 -0.53
N ILE A 70 -9.68 3.06 -1.71
CA ILE A 70 -10.51 4.10 -2.33
C ILE A 70 -11.72 4.41 -1.46
N SER A 71 -12.31 3.40 -0.83
CA SER A 71 -13.44 3.62 0.09
C SER A 71 -13.05 4.46 1.30
N LEU A 72 -11.78 4.47 1.67
CA LEU A 72 -11.23 5.32 2.72
C LEU A 72 -10.71 6.67 2.19
N GLU A 73 -11.00 6.97 0.93
CA GLU A 73 -10.55 8.20 0.25
C GLU A 73 -9.03 8.29 0.14
N ILE A 74 -8.34 7.14 0.03
CA ILE A 74 -6.92 7.08 -0.21
C ILE A 74 -6.68 6.80 -1.70
N PRO A 75 -6.11 7.74 -2.48
CA PRO A 75 -5.77 7.48 -3.88
C PRO A 75 -4.79 6.32 -4.01
N VAL A 76 -5.00 5.48 -5.03
CA VAL A 76 -4.18 4.28 -5.26
C VAL A 76 -3.56 4.34 -6.64
N ILE A 77 -2.27 4.04 -6.71
CA ILE A 77 -1.52 3.88 -7.95
C ILE A 77 -1.17 2.41 -8.09
N ASN A 78 -1.45 1.84 -9.24
CA ASN A 78 -1.13 0.43 -9.53
C ASN A 78 0.13 0.32 -10.35
#